data_9d349e849ddb70e632bd32e81354292e
#
_entry.id   9d349e849ddb70e632bd32e81354292e
#
_cell.length_a   1.000
_cell.length_b   1.000
_cell.length_c   1.000
_cell.angle_alpha   90.00
_cell.angle_beta   90.00
_cell.angle_gamma   90.00
#
_symmetry.space_group_name_H-M   'P 1'
#
loop_
_entity.id
_entity.type
_entity.pdbx_description
1 polymer ?
#
loop_
_entity_poly.entity_id
_entity_poly.type
_entity_poly.pdbx_seq_one_letter_code
_entity_poly.pdbx_strand_id
1 'polypeptide(L)'
;FWGAMEFITVGNYGGGSYTPDSNLAEWIDRTVLGRFRDGATVENGEVIFATWYRYTWILSSLNFGVTVLTGLFAGYILKNKLYSERLKLRMLFGIGLGMVIAGWLWGIELPVIKKLWTSSMVLVSSGYCFLLMGLFYYWIDYKGHRKYTTWLKVYGMNSILAYMLTNVVS
;
A
#
# COMPACT_ATOMS: atom_id res chain seq x y z
N PHE A 1 5.26 -12.47 -1.11
CA PHE A 1 5.07 -11.80 -2.41
C PHE A 1 6.35 -11.83 -3.26
N TRP A 2 7.43 -11.13 -2.82
CA TRP A 2 8.69 -11.03 -3.56
C TRP A 2 9.26 -12.41 -3.97
N GLY A 3 9.44 -13.32 -3.04
CA GLY A 3 9.96 -14.65 -3.36
C GLY A 3 9.12 -15.44 -4.36
N ALA A 4 7.79 -15.25 -4.34
CA ALA A 4 6.93 -15.87 -5.36
C ALA A 4 7.18 -15.25 -6.75
N MET A 5 7.30 -13.92 -6.83
CA MET A 5 7.54 -13.22 -8.10
C MET A 5 8.90 -13.55 -8.71
N GLU A 6 9.94 -13.71 -7.88
CA GLU A 6 11.31 -13.98 -8.33
C GLU A 6 11.56 -15.45 -8.70
N PHE A 7 11.12 -16.37 -7.84
CA PHE A 7 11.55 -17.77 -7.92
C PHE A 7 10.53 -18.72 -8.56
N ILE A 8 9.27 -18.30 -8.71
CA ILE A 8 8.25 -19.12 -9.33
C ILE A 8 8.08 -18.72 -10.81
N THR A 9 8.23 -19.68 -11.69
CA THR A 9 8.00 -19.49 -13.14
C THR A 9 6.91 -20.45 -13.60
N VAL A 10 5.92 -19.93 -14.32
CA VAL A 10 4.83 -20.73 -14.92
C VAL A 10 4.67 -20.31 -16.38
N GLY A 11 5.15 -21.15 -17.30
CA GLY A 11 5.21 -20.80 -18.71
C GLY A 11 6.06 -19.55 -18.95
N ASN A 12 5.45 -18.51 -19.49
CA ASN A 12 6.10 -17.22 -19.74
C ASN A 12 5.94 -16.20 -18.59
N TYR A 13 5.36 -16.62 -17.44
CA TYR A 13 5.07 -15.75 -16.32
C TYR A 13 5.98 -15.99 -15.12
N GLY A 14 6.34 -14.94 -14.42
CA GLY A 14 7.20 -14.99 -13.22
C GLY A 14 8.68 -14.89 -13.55
N GLY A 15 9.53 -15.53 -12.72
CA GLY A 15 10.98 -15.52 -12.90
C GLY A 15 11.60 -14.12 -12.85
N GLY A 16 11.14 -13.26 -11.92
CA GLY A 16 11.61 -11.87 -11.80
C GLY A 16 10.99 -10.89 -12.79
N SER A 17 9.99 -11.30 -13.58
CA SER A 17 9.30 -10.38 -14.47
C SER A 17 8.20 -9.59 -13.76
N TYR A 18 8.26 -8.26 -13.89
CA TYR A 18 7.27 -7.32 -13.34
C TYR A 18 6.48 -6.60 -14.43
N THR A 19 6.59 -7.01 -15.70
CA THR A 19 5.83 -6.41 -16.80
C THR A 19 4.36 -6.81 -16.75
N PRO A 20 3.44 -6.04 -17.37
CA PRO A 20 2.00 -6.35 -17.35
C PRO A 20 1.66 -7.74 -17.85
N ASP A 21 2.38 -8.22 -18.87
CA ASP A 21 2.02 -9.42 -19.61
C ASP A 21 2.72 -10.69 -19.11
N SER A 22 3.73 -10.57 -18.24
CA SER A 22 4.54 -11.72 -17.81
C SER A 22 4.79 -11.79 -16.30
N ASN A 23 4.10 -10.99 -15.48
CA ASN A 23 4.23 -11.12 -14.05
C ASN A 23 3.35 -12.24 -13.46
N LEU A 24 3.86 -12.91 -12.44
CA LEU A 24 3.18 -14.06 -11.81
C LEU A 24 1.84 -13.68 -11.17
N ALA A 25 1.73 -12.48 -10.58
CA ALA A 25 0.49 -12.05 -9.93
C ALA A 25 -0.65 -11.90 -10.93
N GLU A 26 -0.35 -11.41 -12.13
CA GLU A 26 -1.29 -11.35 -13.24
C GLU A 26 -1.73 -12.74 -13.71
N TRP A 27 -0.78 -13.67 -13.83
CA TRP A 27 -1.10 -15.04 -14.21
C TRP A 27 -2.05 -15.70 -13.20
N ILE A 28 -1.80 -15.54 -11.91
CA ILE A 28 -2.67 -16.08 -10.85
C ILE A 28 -4.07 -15.49 -10.97
N ASP A 29 -4.17 -14.16 -11.11
CA ASP A 29 -5.46 -13.48 -11.21
C ASP A 29 -6.22 -13.91 -12.48
N ARG A 30 -5.56 -14.03 -13.63
CA ARG A 30 -6.19 -14.53 -14.88
C ARG A 30 -6.69 -15.96 -14.71
N THR A 31 -5.91 -16.83 -14.08
CA THR A 31 -6.25 -18.24 -13.92
C THR A 31 -7.40 -18.46 -12.93
N VAL A 32 -7.39 -17.73 -11.79
CA VAL A 32 -8.36 -17.93 -10.71
C VAL A 32 -9.62 -17.11 -10.92
N LEU A 33 -9.50 -15.82 -11.31
CA LEU A 33 -10.63 -14.93 -11.48
C LEU A 33 -11.27 -15.04 -12.88
N GLY A 34 -10.50 -15.42 -13.89
CA GLY A 34 -10.98 -15.55 -15.27
C GLY A 34 -11.72 -14.29 -15.74
N ARG A 35 -13.00 -14.44 -16.12
CA ARG A 35 -13.86 -13.33 -16.57
C ARG A 35 -14.12 -12.24 -15.53
N PHE A 36 -13.89 -12.53 -14.25
CA PHE A 36 -14.07 -11.56 -13.15
C PHE A 36 -12.81 -10.74 -12.86
N ARG A 37 -11.72 -11.03 -13.58
CA ARG A 37 -10.49 -10.26 -13.49
C ARG A 37 -10.73 -8.81 -13.94
N ASP A 38 -10.18 -7.85 -13.19
CA ASP A 38 -10.23 -6.43 -13.59
C ASP A 38 -9.61 -6.22 -14.98
N GLY A 39 -10.40 -5.61 -15.89
CA GLY A 39 -10.03 -5.42 -17.29
C GLY A 39 -10.21 -6.66 -18.19
N ALA A 40 -10.92 -7.68 -17.74
CA ALA A 40 -11.37 -8.76 -18.59
C ALA A 40 -12.65 -8.36 -19.34
N THR A 41 -12.72 -8.65 -20.63
CA THR A 41 -13.92 -8.54 -21.48
C THR A 41 -14.25 -9.92 -22.04
N VAL A 42 -15.53 -10.19 -22.27
CA VAL A 42 -15.96 -11.46 -22.89
C VAL A 42 -16.50 -11.14 -24.28
N GLU A 43 -15.80 -11.63 -25.31
CA GLU A 43 -16.19 -11.48 -26.71
C GLU A 43 -16.30 -12.86 -27.36
N ASN A 44 -17.42 -13.14 -28.00
CA ASN A 44 -17.67 -14.42 -28.67
C ASN A 44 -17.49 -15.67 -27.78
N GLY A 45 -17.67 -15.53 -26.45
CA GLY A 45 -17.46 -16.63 -25.49
C GLY A 45 -16.03 -16.80 -25.01
N GLU A 46 -15.09 -16.05 -25.54
CA GLU A 46 -13.69 -16.02 -25.08
C GLU A 46 -13.43 -14.85 -24.14
N VAL A 47 -12.52 -15.06 -23.15
CA VAL A 47 -12.11 -14.04 -22.20
C VAL A 47 -10.87 -13.33 -22.72
N ILE A 48 -11.01 -12.05 -23.04
CA ILE A 48 -9.92 -11.20 -23.51
C ILE A 48 -9.44 -10.33 -22.32
N PHE A 49 -8.15 -10.34 -22.06
CA PHE A 49 -7.54 -9.57 -20.98
C PHE A 49 -6.89 -8.29 -21.49
N ALA A 50 -7.01 -7.20 -20.71
CA ALA A 50 -6.33 -5.94 -21.02
C ALA A 50 -4.81 -6.11 -21.07
N THR A 51 -4.15 -5.45 -22.04
CA THR A 51 -2.69 -5.50 -22.25
C THR A 51 -1.89 -4.55 -21.37
N TRP A 52 -2.56 -3.69 -20.60
CA TRP A 52 -1.91 -2.74 -19.67
C TRP A 52 -2.08 -3.16 -18.23
N TYR A 53 -1.27 -2.59 -17.33
CA TYR A 53 -1.40 -2.82 -15.90
C TYR A 53 -2.79 -2.55 -15.36
N ARG A 54 -3.39 -3.59 -14.80
CA ARG A 54 -4.55 -3.54 -13.92
C ARG A 54 -4.13 -3.92 -12.50
N TYR A 55 -4.99 -3.65 -11.52
CA TYR A 55 -4.72 -4.07 -10.16
C TYR A 55 -4.74 -5.59 -10.08
N THR A 56 -3.74 -6.17 -9.41
CA THR A 56 -3.74 -7.57 -9.03
C THR A 56 -4.32 -7.73 -7.62
N TRP A 57 -4.98 -8.85 -7.37
CA TRP A 57 -5.77 -9.03 -6.15
C TRP A 57 -5.24 -10.17 -5.28
N ILE A 58 -5.09 -11.38 -5.82
CA ILE A 58 -4.84 -12.59 -5.03
C ILE A 58 -3.48 -12.53 -4.34
N LEU A 59 -2.40 -12.43 -5.11
CA LEU A 59 -1.06 -12.40 -4.55
C LEU A 59 -0.79 -11.08 -3.81
N SER A 60 -1.34 -9.97 -4.30
CA SER A 60 -1.20 -8.64 -3.70
C SER A 60 -1.90 -8.51 -2.35
N SER A 61 -2.92 -9.36 -2.06
CA SER A 61 -3.64 -9.34 -0.78
C SER A 61 -2.72 -9.60 0.43
N LEU A 62 -1.63 -10.35 0.25
CA LEU A 62 -0.62 -10.55 1.28
C LEU A 62 0.02 -9.22 1.70
N ASN A 63 0.33 -8.38 0.72
CA ASN A 63 0.93 -7.06 0.96
C ASN A 63 -0.08 -6.03 1.49
N PHE A 64 -1.38 -6.17 1.17
CA PHE A 64 -2.43 -5.38 1.81
C PHE A 64 -2.48 -5.66 3.31
N GLY A 65 -2.39 -6.94 3.72
CA GLY A 65 -2.30 -7.33 5.13
C GLY A 65 -1.13 -6.66 5.84
N VAL A 66 0.06 -6.64 5.23
CA VAL A 66 1.22 -5.94 5.79
C VAL A 66 0.97 -4.44 5.95
N THR A 67 0.33 -3.80 4.97
CA THR A 67 -0.02 -2.37 5.05
C THR A 67 -0.95 -2.09 6.23
N VAL A 68 -1.95 -2.94 6.47
CA VAL A 68 -2.86 -2.81 7.62
C VAL A 68 -2.11 -3.00 8.94
N LEU A 69 -1.25 -4.03 9.04
CA LEU A 69 -0.45 -4.28 10.25
C LEU A 69 0.50 -3.12 10.58
N THR A 70 1.12 -2.50 9.59
CA THR A 70 1.96 -1.32 9.82
C THR A 70 1.15 -0.13 10.35
N GLY A 71 -0.08 0.07 9.85
CA GLY A 71 -1.00 1.08 10.37
C GLY A 71 -1.42 0.81 11.82
N LEU A 72 -1.74 -0.46 12.15
CA LEU A 72 -2.04 -0.88 13.54
C LEU A 72 -0.86 -0.64 14.46
N PHE A 73 0.36 -0.94 14.02
CA PHE A 73 1.58 -0.71 14.80
C PHE A 73 1.81 0.78 15.08
N ALA A 74 1.60 1.65 14.10
CA ALA A 74 1.65 3.10 14.32
C ALA A 74 0.61 3.56 15.35
N GLY A 75 -0.62 3.05 15.26
CA GLY A 75 -1.67 3.32 16.22
C GLY A 75 -1.33 2.83 17.64
N TYR A 76 -0.69 1.66 17.75
CA TYR A 76 -0.21 1.12 19.02
C TYR A 76 0.84 2.04 19.66
N ILE A 77 1.82 2.52 18.91
CA ILE A 77 2.83 3.48 19.40
C ILE A 77 2.16 4.72 19.97
N LEU A 78 1.22 5.30 19.24
CA LEU A 78 0.53 6.54 19.66
C LEU A 78 -0.34 6.34 20.91
N LYS A 79 -1.08 5.23 20.98
CA LYS A 79 -1.99 4.94 22.10
C LYS A 79 -1.27 4.49 23.39
N ASN A 80 -0.04 4.03 23.29
CA ASN A 80 0.66 3.50 24.45
C ASN A 80 0.99 4.62 25.45
N LYS A 81 0.43 4.52 26.64
CA LYS A 81 0.61 5.49 27.72
C LYS A 81 1.96 5.37 28.45
N LEU A 82 2.66 4.25 28.27
CA LEU A 82 3.99 4.03 28.88
C LEU A 82 5.09 4.78 28.14
N TYR A 83 4.85 5.16 26.89
CA TYR A 83 5.84 5.85 26.08
C TYR A 83 5.73 7.36 26.28
N SER A 84 6.87 8.02 26.57
CA SER A 84 6.93 9.48 26.59
C SER A 84 6.67 10.06 25.19
N GLU A 85 6.16 11.29 25.14
CA GLU A 85 5.86 11.98 23.88
C GLU A 85 7.08 12.06 22.94
N ARG A 86 8.26 12.32 23.52
CA ARG A 86 9.52 12.36 22.77
C ARG A 86 9.91 10.97 22.21
N LEU A 87 9.63 9.90 22.96
CA LEU A 87 9.90 8.54 22.49
C LEU A 87 8.99 8.16 21.34
N LYS A 88 7.69 8.47 21.43
CA LYS A 88 6.72 8.25 20.33
C LYS A 88 7.18 8.95 19.05
N LEU A 89 7.58 10.23 19.14
CA LEU A 89 8.10 10.99 18.00
C LEU A 89 9.34 10.34 17.39
N ARG A 90 10.32 9.95 18.23
CA ARG A 90 11.54 9.28 17.74
C ARG A 90 11.23 7.97 17.06
N MET A 91 10.29 7.19 17.60
CA MET A 91 9.86 5.92 17.00
C MET A 91 9.17 6.16 15.65
N LEU A 92 8.23 7.10 15.55
CA LEU A 92 7.53 7.40 14.31
C LEU A 92 8.50 7.88 13.21
N PHE A 93 9.38 8.84 13.53
CA PHE A 93 10.34 9.32 12.54
C PHE A 93 11.43 8.30 12.23
N GLY A 94 11.96 7.60 13.23
CA GLY A 94 13.02 6.59 13.03
C GLY A 94 12.54 5.40 12.21
N ILE A 95 11.39 4.83 12.57
CA ILE A 95 10.79 3.71 11.83
C ILE A 95 10.37 4.18 10.43
N GLY A 96 9.70 5.34 10.32
CA GLY A 96 9.29 5.89 9.03
C GLY A 96 10.45 6.11 8.08
N LEU A 97 11.53 6.75 8.55
CA LEU A 97 12.73 6.97 7.76
C LEU A 97 13.42 5.66 7.37
N GLY A 98 13.54 4.73 8.33
CA GLY A 98 14.10 3.40 8.07
C GLY A 98 13.32 2.63 7.00
N MET A 99 11.98 2.66 7.06
CA MET A 99 11.12 2.03 6.06
C MET A 99 11.24 2.68 4.68
N VAL A 100 11.33 4.01 4.60
CA VAL A 100 11.53 4.72 3.32
C VAL A 100 12.87 4.32 2.70
N ILE A 101 13.95 4.38 3.47
CA ILE A 101 15.29 4.02 2.99
C ILE A 101 15.32 2.54 2.55
N ALA A 102 14.85 1.63 3.40
CA ALA A 102 14.80 0.20 3.08
C ALA A 102 13.94 -0.08 1.84
N GLY A 103 12.79 0.59 1.72
CA GLY A 103 11.89 0.43 0.58
C GLY A 103 12.49 0.92 -0.74
N TRP A 104 13.21 2.04 -0.74
CA TRP A 104 13.90 2.54 -1.92
C TRP A 104 15.13 1.70 -2.29
N LEU A 105 15.90 1.23 -1.32
CA LEU A 105 17.03 0.32 -1.56
C LEU A 105 16.54 -1.01 -2.16
N TRP A 106 15.49 -1.58 -1.58
CA TRP A 106 14.88 -2.79 -2.14
C TRP A 106 14.20 -2.54 -3.48
N GLY A 107 13.74 -1.31 -3.72
CA GLY A 107 13.16 -0.87 -4.98
C GLY A 107 14.09 -0.99 -6.19
N ILE A 108 15.40 -1.11 -5.98
CA ILE A 108 16.40 -1.35 -7.03
C ILE A 108 16.19 -2.75 -7.66
N GLU A 109 15.91 -3.76 -6.82
CA GLU A 109 15.66 -5.13 -7.24
C GLU A 109 14.16 -5.38 -7.49
N LEU A 110 13.32 -4.97 -6.55
CA LEU A 110 11.87 -5.12 -6.62
C LEU A 110 11.22 -3.76 -6.95
N PRO A 111 10.82 -3.48 -8.20
CA PRO A 111 10.28 -2.18 -8.59
C PRO A 111 9.10 -1.72 -7.73
N VAL A 112 9.03 -0.43 -7.43
CA VAL A 112 7.94 0.19 -6.65
C VAL A 112 6.72 0.36 -7.55
N ILE A 113 5.86 -0.66 -7.60
CA ILE A 113 4.68 -0.69 -8.48
C ILE A 113 3.40 -0.73 -7.66
N LYS A 114 2.61 0.36 -7.73
CA LYS A 114 1.35 0.49 -6.99
C LYS A 114 0.30 -0.56 -7.40
N LYS A 115 0.19 -0.88 -8.68
CA LYS A 115 -0.85 -1.79 -9.19
C LYS A 115 -0.60 -3.25 -8.83
N LEU A 116 0.65 -3.64 -8.67
CA LEU A 116 1.06 -4.94 -8.15
C LEU A 116 1.15 -4.98 -6.62
N TRP A 117 1.10 -3.81 -5.96
CA TRP A 117 1.26 -3.66 -4.52
C TRP A 117 2.53 -4.34 -4.02
N THR A 118 3.67 -4.03 -4.67
CA THR A 118 4.95 -4.67 -4.37
C THR A 118 5.41 -4.42 -2.92
N SER A 119 6.22 -5.32 -2.36
CA SER A 119 6.70 -5.18 -0.97
C SER A 119 7.53 -3.92 -0.78
N SER A 120 8.32 -3.51 -1.77
CA SER A 120 9.06 -2.25 -1.79
C SER A 120 8.10 -1.04 -1.72
N MET A 121 7.02 -1.08 -2.50
CA MET A 121 5.98 -0.03 -2.47
C MET A 121 5.31 0.06 -1.09
N VAL A 122 5.02 -1.07 -0.44
CA VAL A 122 4.46 -1.10 0.92
C VAL A 122 5.40 -0.43 1.91
N LEU A 123 6.69 -0.74 1.87
CA LEU A 123 7.67 -0.11 2.76
C LEU A 123 7.77 1.40 2.53
N VAL A 124 7.89 1.83 1.28
CA VAL A 124 7.98 3.26 0.93
C VAL A 124 6.72 4.00 1.38
N SER A 125 5.54 3.50 1.01
CA SER A 125 4.27 4.16 1.33
C SER A 125 3.98 4.18 2.83
N SER A 126 4.19 3.07 3.53
CA SER A 126 4.03 3.00 4.99
C SER A 126 5.04 3.91 5.70
N GLY A 127 6.29 3.97 5.22
CA GLY A 127 7.30 4.86 5.76
C GLY A 127 6.90 6.33 5.65
N TYR A 128 6.40 6.78 4.50
CA TYR A 128 5.85 8.14 4.35
C TYR A 128 4.65 8.38 5.27
N CYS A 129 3.75 7.39 5.44
CA CYS A 129 2.64 7.51 6.38
C CYS A 129 3.11 7.69 7.82
N PHE A 130 4.14 6.95 8.27
CA PHE A 130 4.75 7.12 9.59
C PHE A 130 5.35 8.53 9.78
N LEU A 131 6.07 9.04 8.78
CA LEU A 131 6.66 10.38 8.81
C LEU A 131 5.59 11.47 8.89
N LEU A 132 4.54 11.37 8.06
CA LEU A 132 3.41 12.30 8.09
C LEU A 132 2.66 12.24 9.42
N MET A 133 2.41 11.03 9.94
CA MET A 133 1.78 10.86 11.25
C MET A 133 2.64 11.46 12.37
N GLY A 134 3.96 11.28 12.32
CA GLY A 134 4.92 11.90 13.23
C GLY A 134 4.87 13.42 13.16
N LEU A 135 4.77 13.99 11.96
CA LEU A 135 4.67 15.41 11.73
C LEU A 135 3.38 15.99 12.33
N PHE A 136 2.22 15.36 12.05
CA PHE A 136 0.95 15.78 12.63
C PHE A 136 0.93 15.64 14.14
N TYR A 137 1.44 14.55 14.69
CA TYR A 137 1.54 14.35 16.13
C TYR A 137 2.42 15.40 16.78
N TYR A 138 3.58 15.72 16.18
CA TYR A 138 4.46 16.81 16.66
C TYR A 138 3.75 18.15 16.67
N TRP A 139 3.07 18.50 15.58
CA TRP A 139 2.41 19.82 15.47
C TRP A 139 1.19 19.92 16.38
N ILE A 140 0.31 18.94 16.34
CA ILE A 140 -1.00 19.03 17.00
C ILE A 140 -0.90 18.69 18.48
N ASP A 141 -0.29 17.55 18.82
CA ASP A 141 -0.28 17.04 20.19
C ASP A 141 0.90 17.55 20.99
N TYR A 142 2.12 17.48 20.46
CA TYR A 142 3.31 17.92 21.18
C TYR A 142 3.43 19.44 21.29
N LYS A 143 3.15 20.20 20.21
CA LYS A 143 3.14 21.66 20.21
C LYS A 143 1.80 22.29 20.65
N GLY A 144 0.73 21.49 20.73
CA GLY A 144 -0.57 21.94 21.20
C GLY A 144 -1.37 22.83 20.23
N HIS A 145 -1.04 22.83 18.94
CA HIS A 145 -1.72 23.65 17.93
C HIS A 145 -3.06 23.06 17.50
N ARG A 146 -4.03 22.98 18.43
CA ARG A 146 -5.34 22.36 18.19
C ARG A 146 -6.38 23.27 17.56
N LYS A 147 -6.17 24.59 17.58
CA LYS A 147 -7.19 25.55 17.13
C LYS A 147 -7.61 25.43 15.67
N TYR A 148 -6.68 25.05 14.79
CA TYR A 148 -6.92 25.00 13.34
C TYR A 148 -7.09 23.57 12.81
N THR A 149 -7.23 22.58 13.68
CA THR A 149 -7.31 21.16 13.26
C THR A 149 -8.73 20.60 13.21
N THR A 150 -9.74 21.42 13.51
CA THR A 150 -11.15 21.00 13.51
C THR A 150 -11.58 20.42 12.16
N TRP A 151 -11.11 21.01 11.05
CA TRP A 151 -11.42 20.50 9.71
C TRP A 151 -10.81 19.12 9.44
N LEU A 152 -9.59 18.84 9.93
CA LEU A 152 -8.98 17.50 9.86
C LEU A 152 -9.78 16.48 10.66
N LYS A 153 -10.29 16.86 11.84
CA LYS A 153 -11.14 16.01 12.66
C LYS A 153 -12.44 15.70 11.93
N VAL A 154 -13.11 16.71 11.35
CA VAL A 154 -14.35 16.53 10.59
C VAL A 154 -14.11 15.64 9.37
N TYR A 155 -13.03 15.90 8.61
CA TYR A 155 -12.67 15.07 7.47
C TYR A 155 -12.38 13.61 7.87
N GLY A 156 -11.62 13.39 8.96
CA GLY A 156 -11.30 12.06 9.45
C GLY A 156 -12.53 11.27 9.93
N MET A 157 -13.49 11.94 10.58
CA MET A 157 -14.76 11.31 10.99
C MET A 157 -15.67 10.95 9.80
N ASN A 158 -15.54 11.66 8.68
CA ASN A 158 -16.33 11.48 7.47
C ASN A 158 -15.50 10.93 6.29
N SER A 159 -14.41 10.23 6.56
CA SER A 159 -13.46 9.75 5.54
C SER A 159 -14.11 8.84 4.49
N ILE A 160 -15.06 7.99 4.90
CA ILE A 160 -15.83 7.13 3.98
C ILE A 160 -16.68 7.99 3.03
N LEU A 161 -17.38 8.99 3.57
CA LEU A 161 -18.18 9.91 2.76
C LEU A 161 -17.31 10.70 1.77
N ALA A 162 -16.16 11.21 2.24
CA ALA A 162 -15.21 11.91 1.39
C ALA A 162 -14.70 11.02 0.25
N TYR A 163 -14.38 9.74 0.54
CA TYR A 163 -13.98 8.77 -0.48
C TYR A 163 -15.08 8.47 -1.50
N MET A 164 -16.32 8.31 -1.04
CA MET A 164 -17.46 8.06 -1.93
C MET A 164 -17.73 9.27 -2.84
N LEU A 165 -17.62 10.49 -2.32
CA LEU A 165 -17.82 11.71 -3.10
C LEU A 165 -16.77 11.87 -4.21
N THR A 166 -15.52 11.44 -4.02
CA THR A 166 -14.51 11.49 -5.09
C THR A 166 -14.87 10.62 -6.29
N ASN A 167 -15.57 9.49 -6.06
CA ASN A 167 -16.01 8.60 -7.14
C ASN A 167 -17.30 9.08 -7.84
N VAL A 168 -18.01 10.03 -7.25
CA VAL A 168 -19.25 10.62 -7.86
C VAL A 168 -18.91 11.84 -8.70
N VAL A 169 -17.80 12.53 -8.38
CA VAL A 169 -17.40 13.79 -9.05
C VAL A 169 -16.40 13.54 -10.20
N SER A 170 -15.80 12.33 -10.28
CA SER A 170 -14.92 11.94 -11.40
C SER A 170 -15.74 11.30 -12.52
#